data_42bb4dba5e200278d4b8df952c89ff5a
#
_entry.id   42bb4dba5e200278d4b8df952c89ff5a
#
_cell.length_a   1.000
_cell.length_b   1.000
_cell.length_c   1.000
_cell.angle_alpha   90.00
_cell.angle_beta   90.00
_cell.angle_gamma   90.00
#
_symmetry.space_group_name_H-M   'P 1'
#
loop_
_entity.id
_entity.type
_entity.pdbx_description
1 polymer ?
#
loop_
_entity_poly.entity_id
_entity_poly.type
_entity_poly.pdbx_seq_one_letter_code
_entity_poly.pdbx_strand_id
1 'polypeptide(L)'
;MSRIFADNARSIGNTPLVMINRLGPKGVSIMAKIEGRNPAYSVKCRIGAGMIWDAEDSGRIKPGMTLVEPTSGNTGIGLAFVAAARGYKLMLTMPASMSLERRKVLKALGAELVLTEPAKGMKGAIEKAAEIAASNPEQYYMPQQFENPSNPAIHEKTTGPEIWNDTDGSIDVLVAGVGTGGTITGVSRYIKNTKGKQILSVAVEPSSSPVISQTLAGDEVKPSPHKIQGIGAGFVPKNLDLSMV
;
A
#
# COMPACT_ATOMS: atom_id res chain seq x y z
N MET A 1 -7.82 -20.58 19.45
CA MET A 1 -6.49 -19.95 19.42
C MET A 1 -6.53 -18.68 20.23
N SER A 2 -5.49 -18.39 21.01
CA SER A 2 -5.38 -17.12 21.74
C SER A 2 -5.38 -15.94 20.76
N ARG A 3 -6.14 -14.88 21.08
CA ARG A 3 -6.16 -13.62 20.32
C ARG A 3 -5.25 -12.55 20.97
N ILE A 4 -4.27 -12.96 21.74
CA ILE A 4 -3.29 -12.07 22.36
C ILE A 4 -2.12 -11.92 21.39
N PHE A 5 -1.90 -10.70 20.90
CA PHE A 5 -0.80 -10.34 20.00
C PHE A 5 0.35 -9.75 20.80
N ALA A 6 1.59 -9.99 20.39
CA ALA A 6 2.79 -9.44 21.02
C ALA A 6 2.85 -7.90 20.93
N ASP A 7 2.36 -7.36 19.85
CA ASP A 7 2.17 -5.94 19.60
C ASP A 7 1.00 -5.71 18.63
N ASN A 8 0.55 -4.47 18.50
CA ASN A 8 -0.60 -4.16 17.65
C ASN A 8 -0.30 -4.29 16.14
N ALA A 9 0.96 -4.27 15.70
CA ALA A 9 1.30 -4.51 14.29
C ALA A 9 1.03 -5.97 13.89
N ARG A 10 1.10 -6.91 14.84
CA ARG A 10 0.76 -8.32 14.62
C ARG A 10 -0.74 -8.58 14.46
N SER A 11 -1.60 -7.61 14.79
CA SER A 11 -3.06 -7.71 14.57
C SER A 11 -3.50 -7.27 13.16
N ILE A 12 -2.57 -6.86 12.30
CA ILE A 12 -2.83 -6.48 10.91
C ILE A 12 -3.36 -7.67 10.12
N GLY A 13 -4.36 -7.42 9.27
CA GLY A 13 -4.98 -8.44 8.43
C GLY A 13 -6.25 -9.02 9.04
N ASN A 14 -6.68 -10.16 8.53
CA ASN A 14 -7.96 -10.82 8.89
C ASN A 14 -9.15 -9.83 8.86
N THR A 15 -9.15 -8.96 7.87
CA THR A 15 -10.21 -7.99 7.68
C THR A 15 -11.46 -8.67 7.12
N PRO A 16 -12.68 -8.24 7.52
CA PRO A 16 -13.89 -8.91 7.08
C PRO A 16 -14.20 -8.66 5.60
N LEU A 17 -14.78 -9.67 4.95
CA LEU A 17 -15.57 -9.51 3.75
C LEU A 17 -17.03 -9.22 4.14
N VAL A 18 -17.61 -8.18 3.54
CA VAL A 18 -19.00 -7.75 3.83
C VAL A 18 -19.81 -7.78 2.55
N MET A 19 -20.94 -8.48 2.60
CA MET A 19 -21.88 -8.57 1.48
C MET A 19 -22.52 -7.21 1.20
N ILE A 20 -22.57 -6.82 -0.07
CA ILE A 20 -23.27 -5.62 -0.56
C ILE A 20 -24.63 -6.05 -1.12
N ASN A 21 -25.69 -5.89 -0.31
CA ASN A 21 -26.99 -6.47 -0.59
C ASN A 21 -27.91 -5.65 -1.51
N ARG A 22 -27.60 -4.38 -1.76
CA ARG A 22 -28.54 -3.44 -2.41
C ARG A 22 -28.04 -2.84 -3.73
N LEU A 23 -26.78 -3.01 -4.08
CA LEU A 23 -26.17 -2.35 -5.24
C LEU A 23 -25.85 -3.32 -6.38
N GLY A 24 -25.94 -4.63 -6.14
CA GLY A 24 -25.63 -5.65 -7.14
C GLY A 24 -26.85 -6.06 -7.96
N PRO A 25 -26.65 -6.53 -9.19
CA PRO A 25 -27.70 -7.18 -9.98
C PRO A 25 -28.12 -8.49 -9.31
N LYS A 26 -29.37 -8.94 -9.60
CA LYS A 26 -29.86 -10.24 -9.09
C LYS A 26 -28.94 -11.39 -9.56
N GLY A 27 -28.65 -12.32 -8.66
CA GLY A 27 -27.82 -13.50 -8.95
C GLY A 27 -26.31 -13.25 -8.91
N VAL A 28 -25.86 -12.03 -8.56
CA VAL A 28 -24.45 -11.71 -8.37
C VAL A 28 -24.17 -11.39 -6.92
N SER A 29 -23.18 -12.05 -6.33
CA SER A 29 -22.67 -11.75 -4.98
C SER A 29 -21.55 -10.72 -5.08
N ILE A 30 -21.76 -9.54 -4.51
CA ILE A 30 -20.72 -8.50 -4.41
C ILE A 30 -20.30 -8.37 -2.97
N MET A 31 -18.99 -8.47 -2.72
CA MET A 31 -18.40 -8.40 -1.39
C MET A 31 -17.34 -7.31 -1.32
N ALA A 32 -17.29 -6.57 -0.23
CA ALA A 32 -16.27 -5.57 0.05
C ALA A 32 -15.31 -6.08 1.11
N LYS A 33 -14.01 -6.09 0.82
CA LYS A 33 -12.94 -6.32 1.79
C LYS A 33 -12.71 -5.04 2.57
N ILE A 34 -13.05 -5.02 3.86
CA ILE A 34 -13.08 -3.79 4.67
C ILE A 34 -11.71 -3.53 5.29
N GLU A 35 -10.77 -3.04 4.50
CA GLU A 35 -9.39 -2.75 4.92
C GLU A 35 -9.26 -1.62 5.97
N GLY A 36 -10.31 -0.84 6.19
CA GLY A 36 -10.40 0.09 7.31
C GLY A 36 -10.46 -0.59 8.70
N ARG A 37 -10.58 -1.92 8.76
CA ARG A 37 -10.51 -2.70 10.01
C ARG A 37 -9.08 -3.06 10.44
N ASN A 38 -8.07 -2.75 9.63
CA ASN A 38 -6.70 -2.80 10.10
C ASN A 38 -6.45 -1.79 11.23
N PRO A 39 -5.49 -2.04 12.14
CA PRO A 39 -5.32 -1.24 13.37
C PRO A 39 -4.97 0.24 13.14
N ALA A 40 -4.37 0.61 12.01
CA ALA A 40 -4.18 2.01 11.60
C ALA A 40 -5.16 2.43 10.47
N TYR A 41 -6.33 1.79 10.39
CA TYR A 41 -7.51 2.13 9.60
C TYR A 41 -7.32 2.15 8.08
N SER A 42 -6.37 1.40 7.52
CA SER A 42 -6.23 1.30 6.07
C SER A 42 -5.51 0.04 5.60
N VAL A 43 -5.65 -0.27 4.30
CA VAL A 43 -4.87 -1.30 3.61
C VAL A 43 -3.35 -1.08 3.72
N LYS A 44 -2.90 0.13 3.96
CA LYS A 44 -1.48 0.47 4.05
C LYS A 44 -0.81 -0.04 5.33
N CYS A 45 -1.57 -0.48 6.33
CA CYS A 45 -1.03 -1.23 7.46
C CYS A 45 -0.29 -2.48 6.97
N ARG A 46 -0.87 -3.20 5.99
CA ARG A 46 -0.26 -4.43 5.43
C ARG A 46 1.08 -4.15 4.78
N ILE A 47 1.15 -3.18 3.89
CA ILE A 47 2.41 -2.87 3.19
C ILE A 47 3.45 -2.23 4.13
N GLY A 48 3.01 -1.41 5.09
CA GLY A 48 3.89 -0.88 6.14
C GLY A 48 4.55 -2.00 6.93
N ALA A 49 3.78 -3.01 7.34
CA ALA A 49 4.29 -4.20 8.00
C ALA A 49 5.16 -5.04 7.07
N GLY A 50 4.67 -5.36 5.88
CA GLY A 50 5.37 -6.22 4.92
C GLY A 50 6.75 -5.69 4.55
N MET A 51 6.87 -4.40 4.26
CA MET A 51 8.16 -3.79 3.89
C MET A 51 9.15 -3.73 5.06
N ILE A 52 8.68 -3.49 6.30
CA ILE A 52 9.55 -3.45 7.49
C ILE A 52 9.99 -4.88 7.85
N TRP A 53 9.07 -5.83 7.97
CA TRP A 53 9.40 -7.21 8.32
C TRP A 53 10.34 -7.87 7.32
N ASP A 54 10.10 -7.70 6.02
CA ASP A 54 10.97 -8.23 4.99
C ASP A 54 12.37 -7.57 5.02
N ALA A 55 12.45 -6.29 5.34
CA ALA A 55 13.72 -5.61 5.50
C ALA A 55 14.49 -6.10 6.76
N GLU A 56 13.77 -6.41 7.86
CA GLU A 56 14.34 -7.06 9.06
C GLU A 56 14.86 -8.46 8.73
N ASP A 57 14.01 -9.30 8.13
CA ASP A 57 14.31 -10.70 7.83
C ASP A 57 15.49 -10.85 6.85
N SER A 58 15.61 -9.90 5.91
CA SER A 58 16.72 -9.85 4.93
C SER A 58 17.97 -9.11 5.42
N GLY A 59 17.97 -8.57 6.64
CA GLY A 59 19.08 -7.81 7.21
C GLY A 59 19.34 -6.44 6.58
N ARG A 60 18.40 -5.94 5.76
CA ARG A 60 18.48 -4.60 5.14
C ARG A 60 18.27 -3.47 6.14
N ILE A 61 17.58 -3.74 7.23
CA ILE A 61 17.49 -2.82 8.36
C ILE A 61 17.96 -3.50 9.64
N LYS A 62 18.58 -2.70 10.51
CA LYS A 62 19.11 -3.11 11.81
C LYS A 62 18.57 -2.20 12.89
N PRO A 63 18.55 -2.64 14.18
CA PRO A 63 18.21 -1.77 15.29
C PRO A 63 19.02 -0.46 15.25
N GLY A 64 18.36 0.67 15.45
CA GLY A 64 18.96 2.00 15.43
C GLY A 64 18.93 2.71 14.07
N MET A 65 18.67 2.01 12.98
CA MET A 65 18.47 2.65 11.67
C MET A 65 17.16 3.47 11.65
N THR A 66 17.10 4.43 10.74
CA THR A 66 15.94 5.29 10.49
C THR A 66 15.32 4.97 9.14
N LEU A 67 14.03 4.70 9.13
CA LEU A 67 13.26 4.54 7.90
C LEU A 67 12.96 5.92 7.30
N VAL A 68 13.07 6.06 5.99
CA VAL A 68 12.77 7.31 5.27
C VAL A 68 11.81 7.01 4.14
N GLU A 69 10.64 7.68 4.06
CA GLU A 69 9.69 7.44 2.97
C GLU A 69 9.04 8.74 2.50
N PRO A 70 8.95 8.99 1.18
CA PRO A 70 8.26 10.15 0.62
C PRO A 70 6.76 9.87 0.57
N THR A 71 6.02 10.25 1.61
CA THR A 71 4.57 10.04 1.64
C THR A 71 3.89 10.95 2.66
N SER A 72 2.70 11.42 2.30
CA SER A 72 1.80 12.16 3.18
C SER A 72 0.49 11.41 3.45
N GLY A 73 0.35 10.21 2.88
CA GLY A 73 -0.88 9.44 2.92
C GLY A 73 -0.87 8.30 3.95
N ASN A 74 -1.79 7.37 3.74
CA ASN A 74 -1.97 6.21 4.62
C ASN A 74 -0.74 5.31 4.72
N THR A 75 0.15 5.31 3.72
CA THR A 75 1.43 4.58 3.81
C THR A 75 2.31 5.15 4.93
N GLY A 76 2.39 6.48 5.05
CA GLY A 76 3.11 7.10 6.16
C GLY A 76 2.52 6.72 7.52
N ILE A 77 1.19 6.66 7.64
CA ILE A 77 0.52 6.23 8.87
C ILE A 77 0.82 4.74 9.16
N GLY A 78 0.73 3.87 8.15
CA GLY A 78 1.05 2.45 8.29
C GLY A 78 2.50 2.20 8.69
N LEU A 79 3.45 2.90 8.05
CA LEU A 79 4.86 2.83 8.40
C LEU A 79 5.13 3.36 9.82
N ALA A 80 4.55 4.51 10.19
CA ALA A 80 4.71 5.10 11.52
C ALA A 80 4.18 4.17 12.62
N PHE A 81 3.01 3.59 12.38
CA PHE A 81 2.40 2.63 13.28
C PHE A 81 3.28 1.39 13.52
N VAL A 82 3.81 0.78 12.45
CA VAL A 82 4.66 -0.40 12.55
C VAL A 82 6.04 -0.04 13.09
N ALA A 83 6.63 1.07 12.65
CA ALA A 83 7.93 1.53 13.14
C ALA A 83 7.89 1.78 14.67
N ALA A 84 6.83 2.42 15.18
CA ALA A 84 6.63 2.62 16.61
C ALA A 84 6.56 1.29 17.38
N ALA A 85 5.82 0.30 16.86
CA ALA A 85 5.70 -1.03 17.47
C ALA A 85 7.03 -1.82 17.44
N ARG A 86 7.90 -1.55 16.46
CA ARG A 86 9.18 -2.25 16.26
C ARG A 86 10.40 -1.49 16.81
N GLY A 87 10.22 -0.25 17.30
CA GLY A 87 11.29 0.56 17.85
C GLY A 87 12.20 1.25 16.82
N TYR A 88 11.73 1.37 15.56
CA TYR A 88 12.45 2.12 14.52
C TYR A 88 12.07 3.60 14.54
N LYS A 89 13.06 4.44 14.26
CA LYS A 89 12.81 5.84 13.92
C LYS A 89 12.23 5.91 12.50
N LEU A 90 11.32 6.84 12.28
CA LEU A 90 10.74 7.07 10.95
C LEU A 90 10.80 8.55 10.60
N MET A 91 11.30 8.85 9.44
CA MET A 91 11.32 10.18 8.82
C MET A 91 10.45 10.17 7.58
N LEU A 92 9.49 11.08 7.48
CA LEU A 92 8.59 11.21 6.34
C LEU A 92 8.80 12.54 5.65
N THR A 93 9.12 12.50 4.36
CA THR A 93 9.22 13.71 3.54
C THR A 93 7.87 13.99 2.85
N MET A 94 7.42 15.23 2.89
CA MET A 94 6.16 15.64 2.30
C MET A 94 6.10 17.14 2.01
N PRO A 95 5.30 17.58 1.01
CA PRO A 95 5.10 19.01 0.76
C PRO A 95 4.50 19.73 1.97
N ALA A 96 4.96 20.95 2.23
CA ALA A 96 4.45 21.76 3.33
C ALA A 96 2.97 22.20 3.14
N SER A 97 2.35 21.91 2.00
CA SER A 97 0.91 22.09 1.75
C SER A 97 0.02 20.99 2.35
N MET A 98 0.61 19.91 2.88
CA MET A 98 -0.17 18.83 3.48
C MET A 98 -0.89 19.28 4.75
N SER A 99 -2.09 18.76 4.98
CA SER A 99 -2.98 19.19 6.06
C SER A 99 -2.36 19.01 7.46
N LEU A 100 -2.72 19.91 8.36
CA LEU A 100 -2.23 19.89 9.74
C LEU A 100 -2.66 18.62 10.49
N GLU A 101 -3.85 18.10 10.20
CA GLU A 101 -4.40 16.88 10.80
C GLU A 101 -3.49 15.68 10.50
N ARG A 102 -3.08 15.52 9.24
CA ARG A 102 -2.16 14.44 8.83
C ARG A 102 -0.81 14.55 9.54
N ARG A 103 -0.26 15.76 9.60
CA ARG A 103 1.00 16.00 10.32
C ARG A 103 0.88 15.68 11.81
N LYS A 104 -0.25 16.04 12.45
CA LYS A 104 -0.50 15.73 13.87
C LYS A 104 -0.56 14.21 14.11
N VAL A 105 -1.29 13.46 13.28
CA VAL A 105 -1.38 11.99 13.38
C VAL A 105 0.01 11.34 13.25
N LEU A 106 0.78 11.74 12.24
CA LEU A 106 2.12 11.18 12.02
C LEU A 106 3.08 11.48 13.16
N LYS A 107 3.07 12.73 13.68
CA LYS A 107 3.85 13.11 14.87
C LYS A 107 3.41 12.37 16.14
N ALA A 108 2.11 12.17 16.31
CA ALA A 108 1.59 11.41 17.46
C ALA A 108 2.04 9.92 17.42
N LEU A 109 2.29 9.39 16.23
CA LEU A 109 2.86 8.05 16.03
C LEU A 109 4.41 8.04 16.11
N GLY A 110 5.04 9.16 16.42
CA GLY A 110 6.49 9.28 16.61
C GLY A 110 7.29 9.55 15.34
N ALA A 111 6.64 9.84 14.20
CA ALA A 111 7.36 10.15 12.96
C ALA A 111 7.94 11.58 12.98
N GLU A 112 9.18 11.71 12.51
CA GLU A 112 9.78 12.98 12.15
C GLU A 112 9.29 13.42 10.76
N LEU A 113 8.95 14.71 10.61
CA LEU A 113 8.45 15.25 9.35
C LEU A 113 9.44 16.23 8.75
N VAL A 114 9.91 15.92 7.54
CA VAL A 114 10.71 16.80 6.70
C VAL A 114 9.81 17.43 5.65
N LEU A 115 9.51 18.71 5.85
CA LEU A 115 8.62 19.45 4.96
C LEU A 115 9.40 20.01 3.78
N THR A 116 8.92 19.74 2.57
CA THR A 116 9.51 20.24 1.34
C THR A 116 8.70 21.40 0.74
N GLU A 117 9.28 22.10 -0.19
CA GLU A 117 8.65 23.23 -0.86
C GLU A 117 7.33 22.83 -1.54
N PRO A 118 6.20 23.52 -1.26
CA PRO A 118 4.89 23.16 -1.81
C PRO A 118 4.84 23.14 -3.35
N ALA A 119 5.53 24.07 -4.00
CA ALA A 119 5.56 24.19 -5.46
C ALA A 119 6.15 22.96 -6.15
N LYS A 120 7.05 22.22 -5.49
CA LYS A 120 7.65 20.98 -6.01
C LYS A 120 6.75 19.75 -5.83
N GLY A 121 5.66 19.87 -5.08
CA GLY A 121 4.73 18.78 -4.83
C GLY A 121 5.41 17.49 -4.31
N MET A 122 4.86 16.34 -4.68
CA MET A 122 5.44 15.03 -4.28
C MET A 122 6.82 14.76 -4.90
N LYS A 123 7.13 15.34 -6.07
CA LYS A 123 8.45 15.21 -6.69
C LYS A 123 9.54 15.70 -5.75
N GLY A 124 9.37 16.90 -5.16
CA GLY A 124 10.34 17.45 -4.21
C GLY A 124 10.45 16.61 -2.92
N ALA A 125 9.37 15.96 -2.49
CA ALA A 125 9.42 15.05 -1.35
C ALA A 125 10.21 13.77 -1.68
N ILE A 126 10.03 13.21 -2.89
CA ILE A 126 10.78 12.04 -3.37
C ILE A 126 12.27 12.35 -3.47
N GLU A 127 12.63 13.48 -4.10
CA GLU A 127 14.02 13.92 -4.22
C GLU A 127 14.67 14.07 -2.83
N LYS A 128 13.96 14.67 -1.87
CA LYS A 128 14.47 14.86 -0.51
C LYS A 128 14.64 13.55 0.26
N ALA A 129 13.71 12.61 0.11
CA ALA A 129 13.86 11.27 0.71
C ALA A 129 15.06 10.53 0.15
N ALA A 130 15.26 10.58 -1.18
CA ALA A 130 16.41 9.96 -1.84
C ALA A 130 17.73 10.60 -1.39
N GLU A 131 17.80 11.94 -1.29
CA GLU A 131 18.96 12.66 -0.76
C GLU A 131 19.33 12.18 0.65
N ILE A 132 18.33 12.10 1.55
CA ILE A 132 18.56 11.67 2.93
C ILE A 132 19.04 10.21 2.96
N ALA A 133 18.36 9.32 2.23
CA ALA A 133 18.76 7.90 2.20
C ALA A 133 20.16 7.69 1.66
N ALA A 134 20.56 8.45 0.63
CA ALA A 134 21.89 8.38 0.03
C ALA A 134 22.98 9.01 0.90
N SER A 135 22.64 9.94 1.80
CA SER A 135 23.63 10.64 2.63
C SER A 135 24.34 9.72 3.62
N ASN A 136 23.67 8.67 4.09
CA ASN A 136 24.25 7.64 4.96
C ASN A 136 23.46 6.33 4.86
N PRO A 137 23.78 5.43 3.89
CA PRO A 137 23.06 4.17 3.70
C PRO A 137 23.12 3.21 4.90
N GLU A 138 24.13 3.34 5.78
CA GLU A 138 24.22 2.55 7.01
C GLU A 138 23.23 3.01 8.09
N GLN A 139 22.75 4.26 8.00
CA GLN A 139 21.83 4.88 8.95
C GLN A 139 20.39 4.91 8.45
N TYR A 140 20.21 5.09 7.14
CA TYR A 140 18.91 5.33 6.53
C TYR A 140 18.51 4.21 5.57
N TYR A 141 17.24 3.80 5.64
CA TYR A 141 16.64 2.84 4.71
C TYR A 141 15.34 3.40 4.15
N MET A 142 15.18 3.36 2.82
CA MET A 142 13.98 3.82 2.14
C MET A 142 13.15 2.63 1.66
N PRO A 143 11.95 2.38 2.24
CA PRO A 143 11.07 1.26 1.87
C PRO A 143 10.59 1.25 0.42
N GLN A 144 10.33 2.41 -0.20
CA GLN A 144 9.94 2.56 -1.62
C GLN A 144 8.65 1.84 -2.00
N GLN A 145 7.52 2.27 -1.46
CA GLN A 145 6.22 1.61 -1.61
C GLN A 145 5.80 1.25 -3.05
N PHE A 146 6.24 2.00 -4.06
CA PHE A 146 5.88 1.79 -5.46
C PHE A 146 6.74 0.76 -6.19
N GLU A 147 7.90 0.40 -5.63
CA GLU A 147 8.90 -0.46 -6.25
C GLU A 147 9.22 -1.72 -5.43
N ASN A 148 9.02 -1.67 -4.12
CA ASN A 148 9.39 -2.73 -3.21
C ASN A 148 8.52 -3.98 -3.40
N PRO A 149 9.10 -5.13 -3.78
CA PRO A 149 8.36 -6.37 -4.02
C PRO A 149 7.67 -6.93 -2.77
N SER A 150 8.08 -6.52 -1.57
CA SER A 150 7.41 -6.91 -0.32
C SER A 150 5.99 -6.35 -0.23
N ASN A 151 5.67 -5.30 -1.00
CA ASN A 151 4.32 -4.75 -1.09
C ASN A 151 3.34 -5.75 -1.73
N PRO A 152 3.48 -6.23 -2.97
CA PRO A 152 2.61 -7.28 -3.48
C PRO A 152 2.76 -8.60 -2.70
N ALA A 153 3.94 -8.93 -2.21
CA ALA A 153 4.18 -10.16 -1.47
C ALA A 153 3.35 -10.26 -0.17
N ILE A 154 3.16 -9.17 0.58
CA ILE A 154 2.31 -9.22 1.78
C ILE A 154 0.84 -9.46 1.44
N HIS A 155 0.36 -8.95 0.30
CA HIS A 155 -0.99 -9.22 -0.19
C HIS A 155 -1.15 -10.67 -0.68
N GLU A 156 -0.13 -11.22 -1.32
CA GLU A 156 -0.08 -12.62 -1.72
C GLU A 156 -0.09 -13.56 -0.50
N LYS A 157 0.63 -13.19 0.56
CA LYS A 157 0.71 -13.97 1.82
C LYS A 157 -0.49 -13.81 2.74
N THR A 158 -1.26 -12.73 2.64
CA THR A 158 -2.34 -12.41 3.61
C THR A 158 -3.67 -12.13 2.94
N THR A 159 -3.81 -11.06 2.18
CA THR A 159 -5.08 -10.63 1.58
C THR A 159 -5.65 -11.67 0.63
N GLY A 160 -4.81 -12.28 -0.20
CA GLY A 160 -5.20 -13.36 -1.13
C GLY A 160 -5.76 -14.57 -0.39
N PRO A 161 -5.03 -15.18 0.57
CA PRO A 161 -5.54 -16.26 1.41
C PRO A 161 -6.82 -15.91 2.18
N GLU A 162 -6.93 -14.70 2.74
CA GLU A 162 -8.14 -14.26 3.44
C GLU A 162 -9.35 -14.26 2.50
N ILE A 163 -9.23 -13.64 1.32
CA ILE A 163 -10.32 -13.61 0.33
C ILE A 163 -10.69 -15.03 -0.12
N TRP A 164 -9.70 -15.85 -0.42
CA TRP A 164 -9.92 -17.23 -0.85
C TRP A 164 -10.68 -18.04 0.19
N ASN A 165 -10.26 -17.98 1.44
CA ASN A 165 -10.87 -18.73 2.53
C ASN A 165 -12.27 -18.20 2.88
N ASP A 166 -12.45 -16.88 2.91
CA ASP A 166 -13.74 -16.24 3.21
C ASP A 166 -14.80 -16.49 2.13
N THR A 167 -14.38 -16.88 0.90
CA THR A 167 -15.27 -17.20 -0.23
C THR A 167 -15.33 -18.70 -0.53
N ASP A 168 -14.69 -19.55 0.25
CA ASP A 168 -14.50 -20.98 -0.07
C ASP A 168 -13.99 -21.21 -1.50
N GLY A 169 -13.14 -20.29 -1.98
CA GLY A 169 -12.59 -20.30 -3.34
C GLY A 169 -13.58 -19.95 -4.46
N SER A 170 -14.78 -19.46 -4.15
CA SER A 170 -15.82 -19.17 -5.14
C SER A 170 -15.67 -17.82 -5.85
N ILE A 171 -14.64 -17.03 -5.53
CA ILE A 171 -14.38 -15.76 -6.21
C ILE A 171 -14.16 -15.91 -7.71
N ASP A 172 -14.84 -15.10 -8.53
CA ASP A 172 -14.71 -15.06 -9.99
C ASP A 172 -14.10 -13.75 -10.50
N VAL A 173 -14.33 -12.65 -9.79
CA VAL A 173 -13.86 -11.31 -10.16
C VAL A 173 -13.24 -10.61 -8.96
N LEU A 174 -12.02 -10.09 -9.13
CA LEU A 174 -11.36 -9.19 -8.21
C LEU A 174 -11.37 -7.77 -8.78
N VAL A 175 -11.95 -6.81 -8.05
CA VAL A 175 -11.93 -5.39 -8.44
C VAL A 175 -11.09 -4.62 -7.41
N ALA A 176 -10.05 -3.92 -7.85
CA ALA A 176 -9.20 -3.17 -6.94
C ALA A 176 -8.74 -1.82 -7.54
N GLY A 177 -8.85 -0.75 -6.75
CA GLY A 177 -8.26 0.54 -7.11
C GLY A 177 -6.73 0.49 -7.05
N VAL A 178 -6.08 1.02 -8.08
CA VAL A 178 -4.62 0.96 -8.20
C VAL A 178 -3.97 2.24 -7.68
N GLY A 179 -3.35 2.13 -6.49
CA GLY A 179 -2.40 3.12 -5.98
C GLY A 179 -0.96 2.66 -6.26
N THR A 180 -0.47 1.73 -5.45
CA THR A 180 0.87 1.11 -5.65
C THR A 180 0.84 -0.17 -6.49
N GLY A 181 -0.33 -0.69 -6.82
CA GLY A 181 -0.49 -1.95 -7.56
C GLY A 181 -0.39 -3.23 -6.72
N GLY A 182 0.11 -3.13 -5.49
CA GLY A 182 0.42 -4.30 -4.67
C GLY A 182 -0.78 -5.20 -4.35
N THR A 183 -1.94 -4.62 -4.05
CA THR A 183 -3.15 -5.39 -3.71
C THR A 183 -3.60 -6.28 -4.86
N ILE A 184 -3.84 -5.68 -6.03
CA ILE A 184 -4.34 -6.44 -7.19
C ILE A 184 -3.31 -7.47 -7.65
N THR A 185 -2.03 -7.11 -7.68
CA THR A 185 -0.94 -8.02 -8.04
C THR A 185 -0.84 -9.20 -7.09
N GLY A 186 -0.74 -8.94 -5.78
CA GLY A 186 -0.53 -10.00 -4.79
C GLY A 186 -1.73 -10.94 -4.66
N VAL A 187 -2.95 -10.39 -4.64
CA VAL A 187 -4.17 -11.22 -4.58
C VAL A 187 -4.33 -12.06 -5.85
N SER A 188 -4.12 -11.46 -7.03
CA SER A 188 -4.23 -12.17 -8.31
C SER A 188 -3.17 -13.27 -8.43
N ARG A 189 -1.93 -13.03 -8.03
CA ARG A 189 -0.87 -14.05 -7.99
C ARG A 189 -1.26 -15.23 -7.09
N TYR A 190 -1.75 -14.95 -5.90
CA TYR A 190 -2.19 -16.02 -5.01
C TYR A 190 -3.30 -16.86 -5.62
N ILE A 191 -4.36 -16.24 -6.17
CA ILE A 191 -5.50 -16.98 -6.70
C ILE A 191 -5.17 -17.67 -8.01
N LYS A 192 -4.53 -16.98 -8.97
CA LYS A 192 -4.23 -17.53 -10.30
C LYS A 192 -3.08 -18.53 -10.25
N ASN A 193 -1.97 -18.20 -9.57
CA ASN A 193 -0.77 -19.04 -9.61
C ASN A 193 -0.72 -20.07 -8.47
N THR A 194 -1.08 -19.68 -7.24
CA THR A 194 -0.99 -20.60 -6.09
C THR A 194 -2.20 -21.52 -6.02
N LYS A 195 -3.42 -21.00 -6.28
CA LYS A 195 -4.65 -21.82 -6.26
C LYS A 195 -5.05 -22.37 -7.60
N GLY A 196 -4.42 -21.93 -8.69
CA GLY A 196 -4.70 -22.40 -10.05
C GLY A 196 -6.07 -21.98 -10.60
N LYS A 197 -6.80 -21.08 -9.93
CA LYS A 197 -8.11 -20.62 -10.39
C LYS A 197 -7.98 -19.38 -11.24
N GLN A 198 -8.51 -19.44 -12.46
CA GLN A 198 -8.61 -18.26 -13.33
C GLN A 198 -9.73 -17.35 -12.83
N ILE A 199 -9.40 -16.08 -12.58
CA ILE A 199 -10.32 -15.02 -12.22
C ILE A 199 -10.11 -13.81 -13.13
N LEU A 200 -11.14 -13.00 -13.29
CA LEU A 200 -10.99 -11.68 -13.89
C LEU A 200 -10.47 -10.69 -12.82
N SER A 201 -9.30 -10.11 -13.06
CA SER A 201 -8.75 -9.07 -12.20
C SER A 201 -8.92 -7.70 -12.86
N VAL A 202 -9.72 -6.84 -12.25
CA VAL A 202 -10.09 -5.52 -12.79
C VAL A 202 -9.35 -4.43 -12.00
N ALA A 203 -8.42 -3.75 -12.67
CA ALA A 203 -7.77 -2.57 -12.14
C ALA A 203 -8.66 -1.33 -12.32
N VAL A 204 -8.86 -0.57 -11.24
CA VAL A 204 -9.61 0.68 -11.29
C VAL A 204 -8.64 1.86 -11.15
N GLU A 205 -8.72 2.79 -12.08
CA GLU A 205 -7.96 4.04 -12.08
C GLU A 205 -8.86 5.26 -12.33
N PRO A 206 -8.42 6.49 -12.02
CA PRO A 206 -9.19 7.69 -12.31
C PRO A 206 -9.33 7.91 -13.82
N SER A 207 -10.54 8.13 -14.32
CA SER A 207 -10.80 8.39 -15.74
C SER A 207 -10.10 9.64 -16.29
N SER A 208 -9.82 10.62 -15.42
CA SER A 208 -9.05 11.83 -15.78
C SER A 208 -7.53 11.60 -15.86
N SER A 209 -7.03 10.45 -15.35
CA SER A 209 -5.61 10.09 -15.36
C SER A 209 -5.44 8.59 -15.63
N PRO A 210 -5.85 8.10 -16.85
CA PRO A 210 -5.97 6.68 -17.15
C PRO A 210 -4.63 6.09 -17.62
N VAL A 211 -3.59 6.24 -16.82
CA VAL A 211 -2.20 5.88 -17.19
C VAL A 211 -2.01 4.38 -17.42
N ILE A 212 -2.80 3.54 -16.74
CA ILE A 212 -2.74 2.08 -16.91
C ILE A 212 -3.38 1.68 -18.24
N SER A 213 -4.58 2.19 -18.55
CA SER A 213 -5.26 1.94 -19.82
C SER A 213 -4.44 2.44 -21.00
N GLN A 214 -3.85 3.63 -20.90
CA GLN A 214 -2.96 4.17 -21.94
C GLN A 214 -1.74 3.28 -22.14
N THR A 215 -1.11 2.80 -21.07
CA THR A 215 0.02 1.88 -21.19
C THR A 215 -0.37 0.55 -21.85
N LEU A 216 -1.51 -0.02 -21.47
CA LEU A 216 -2.00 -1.27 -22.08
C LEU A 216 -2.37 -1.12 -23.56
N ALA A 217 -2.85 0.08 -23.96
CA ALA A 217 -3.15 0.39 -25.36
C ALA A 217 -1.90 0.74 -26.18
N GLY A 218 -0.74 0.95 -25.55
CA GLY A 218 0.47 1.45 -26.21
C GLY A 218 0.43 2.94 -26.54
N ASP A 219 -0.47 3.67 -25.90
CA ASP A 219 -0.62 5.12 -26.05
C ASP A 219 0.44 5.91 -25.25
N GLU A 220 0.59 7.18 -25.59
CA GLU A 220 1.39 8.11 -24.78
C GLU A 220 0.74 8.34 -23.41
N VAL A 221 1.51 8.08 -22.32
CA VAL A 221 1.02 8.24 -20.96
C VAL A 221 0.90 9.72 -20.59
N LYS A 222 -0.32 10.18 -20.31
CA LYS A 222 -0.66 11.56 -19.96
C LYS A 222 -1.36 11.62 -18.61
N PRO A 223 -0.59 11.72 -17.50
CA PRO A 223 -1.18 11.87 -16.17
C PRO A 223 -1.87 13.22 -16.02
N SER A 224 -2.95 13.25 -15.26
CA SER A 224 -3.70 14.47 -14.97
C SER A 224 -4.14 14.52 -13.51
N PRO A 225 -4.32 15.71 -12.92
CA PRO A 225 -4.84 15.87 -11.57
C PRO A 225 -6.25 15.27 -11.41
N HIS A 226 -6.50 14.63 -10.28
CA HIS A 226 -7.80 14.09 -9.92
C HIS A 226 -8.05 14.18 -8.41
N LYS A 227 -9.31 14.03 -7.98
CA LYS A 227 -9.73 14.19 -6.58
C LYS A 227 -9.77 12.89 -5.77
N ILE A 228 -9.51 11.73 -6.39
CA ILE A 228 -9.60 10.43 -5.72
C ILE A 228 -8.30 10.21 -4.93
N GLN A 229 -8.41 9.99 -3.63
CA GLN A 229 -7.25 9.73 -2.77
C GLN A 229 -6.91 8.24 -2.73
N GLY A 230 -5.61 7.92 -2.75
CA GLY A 230 -5.10 6.57 -2.55
C GLY A 230 -4.95 5.72 -3.81
N ILE A 231 -5.44 6.17 -4.95
CA ILE A 231 -5.24 5.56 -6.26
C ILE A 231 -4.78 6.61 -7.29
N GLY A 232 -4.36 6.18 -8.47
CA GLY A 232 -3.98 7.08 -9.56
C GLY A 232 -2.69 7.84 -9.27
N ALA A 233 -1.56 7.14 -9.20
CA ALA A 233 -0.25 7.73 -8.89
C ALA A 233 0.31 8.64 -10.00
N GLY A 234 -0.31 8.66 -11.20
CA GLY A 234 0.16 9.42 -12.36
C GLY A 234 1.25 8.69 -13.16
N PHE A 235 1.56 7.47 -12.79
CA PHE A 235 2.46 6.55 -13.50
C PHE A 235 2.06 5.11 -13.20
N VAL A 236 2.55 4.17 -14.00
CA VAL A 236 2.37 2.73 -13.72
C VAL A 236 3.40 2.28 -12.69
N PRO A 237 2.97 1.85 -11.48
CA PRO A 237 3.89 1.41 -10.45
C PRO A 237 4.63 0.12 -10.84
N LYS A 238 5.90 -0.03 -10.45
CA LYS A 238 6.65 -1.28 -10.67
C LYS A 238 6.03 -2.50 -9.98
N ASN A 239 5.29 -2.28 -8.90
CA ASN A 239 4.56 -3.32 -8.18
C ASN A 239 3.26 -3.77 -8.85
N LEU A 240 2.82 -3.09 -9.92
CA LEU A 240 1.69 -3.52 -10.73
C LEU A 240 2.14 -4.50 -11.80
N ASP A 241 1.74 -5.75 -11.66
CA ASP A 241 1.96 -6.77 -12.66
C ASP A 241 0.80 -6.76 -13.67
N LEU A 242 1.04 -6.14 -14.83
CA LEU A 242 0.01 -5.99 -15.87
C LEU A 242 -0.45 -7.33 -16.45
N SER A 243 0.36 -8.39 -16.35
CA SER A 243 -0.05 -9.73 -16.81
C SER A 243 -1.13 -10.36 -15.92
N MET A 244 -1.33 -9.82 -14.74
CA MET A 244 -2.36 -10.27 -13.80
C MET A 244 -3.70 -9.54 -13.97
N VAL A 245 -3.77 -8.49 -14.80
CA VAL A 245 -4.93 -7.59 -14.95
C VAL A 245 -5.73 -7.89 -16.22
#